data_8f27491da94a7595e620ba26d0d08080
#
_entry.id   8f27491da94a7595e620ba26d0d08080
#
_cell.length_a   1.000
_cell.length_b   1.000
_cell.length_c   1.000
_cell.angle_alpha   90.00
_cell.angle_beta   90.00
_cell.angle_gamma   90.00
#
_symmetry.space_group_name_H-M   'P 1'
#
loop_
_entity.id
_entity.type
_entity.pdbx_description
1 polymer ?
#
loop_
_entity_poly.entity_id
_entity_poly.type
_entity_poly.pdbx_seq_one_letter_code
_entity_poly.pdbx_strand_id
1 'polypeptide(L)'
;GVINRIITVDEIYSVSEGADNPEKIRNYIIDEYINNGIIMVLLGGDVNVVPYRGLYGNVLSGGEYQTDYDIPADLYFSGLDGTWNDNNDNKWGEIGEDDLLPEIGIARMSFDNANKQANMINKSLKYQREPVLGEFRDIILAGEWLYDNPQTYGSDYLELLIGEHDDNGYTTICIPEDYNFTRLYEEDGTWSASSLKNVINEGAQYVNHVGHANS
;
A
#
# COMPACT_ATOMS: atom_id res chain seq x y z
N GLY A 1 11.83 21.25 -12.33
CA GLY A 1 11.17 20.82 -11.09
C GLY A 1 9.74 20.42 -11.38
N VAL A 2 9.15 19.60 -10.55
CA VAL A 2 7.73 19.23 -10.66
C VAL A 2 6.89 20.38 -10.13
N ILE A 3 5.89 20.83 -10.88
CA ILE A 3 4.91 21.80 -10.40
C ILE A 3 4.02 21.05 -9.41
N ASN A 4 3.86 21.59 -8.22
CA ASN A 4 2.96 21.05 -7.20
C ASN A 4 1.99 22.11 -6.69
N ARG A 5 0.87 21.65 -6.14
CA ARG A 5 -0.15 22.47 -5.48
C ARG A 5 -0.50 21.81 -4.14
N ILE A 6 -0.73 22.61 -3.14
CA ILE A 6 -1.26 22.18 -1.86
C ILE A 6 -2.67 22.74 -1.73
N ILE A 7 -3.60 21.90 -1.34
CA ILE A 7 -4.99 22.26 -1.04
C ILE A 7 -5.41 21.56 0.25
N THR A 8 -6.23 22.22 1.04
CA THR A 8 -6.79 21.61 2.26
C THR A 8 -8.08 20.84 1.95
N VAL A 9 -8.40 19.85 2.79
CA VAL A 9 -9.68 19.11 2.65
C VAL A 9 -10.89 20.03 2.79
N ASP A 10 -10.82 21.07 3.64
CA ASP A 10 -11.91 22.04 3.79
C ASP A 10 -12.15 22.83 2.50
N GLU A 11 -11.10 23.21 1.79
CA GLU A 11 -11.21 23.83 0.47
C GLU A 11 -11.85 22.87 -0.53
N ILE A 12 -11.42 21.60 -0.57
CA ILE A 12 -12.01 20.57 -1.41
C ILE A 12 -13.50 20.42 -1.12
N TYR A 13 -13.89 20.30 0.15
CA TYR A 13 -15.29 20.13 0.55
C TYR A 13 -16.17 21.32 0.17
N SER A 14 -15.59 22.51 0.00
CA SER A 14 -16.32 23.71 -0.39
C SER A 14 -16.58 23.83 -1.88
N VAL A 15 -15.80 23.12 -2.72
CA VAL A 15 -15.83 23.27 -4.18
C VAL A 15 -16.23 22.00 -4.92
N SER A 16 -16.14 20.83 -4.28
CA SER A 16 -16.45 19.55 -4.91
C SER A 16 -17.76 18.96 -4.43
N GLU A 17 -18.56 18.47 -5.35
CA GLU A 17 -19.77 17.71 -5.08
C GLU A 17 -19.42 16.25 -4.74
N GLY A 18 -20.29 15.57 -3.99
CA GLY A 18 -20.17 14.17 -3.61
C GLY A 18 -21.11 13.82 -2.46
N ALA A 19 -21.50 12.56 -2.34
CA ALA A 19 -22.41 12.09 -1.30
C ALA A 19 -21.77 12.17 0.09
N ASP A 20 -20.45 12.02 0.16
CA ASP A 20 -19.66 12.08 1.39
C ASP A 20 -18.25 12.67 1.15
N ASN A 21 -17.48 12.83 2.22
CA ASN A 21 -16.17 13.46 2.14
C ASN A 21 -15.15 12.67 1.30
N PRO A 22 -15.03 11.33 1.37
CA PRO A 22 -14.19 10.58 0.45
C PRO A 22 -14.54 10.82 -1.02
N GLU A 23 -15.82 10.83 -1.37
CA GLU A 23 -16.25 11.06 -2.74
C GLU A 23 -15.93 12.48 -3.23
N LYS A 24 -16.09 13.48 -2.36
CA LYS A 24 -15.69 14.88 -2.68
C LYS A 24 -14.19 14.97 -2.97
N ILE A 25 -13.35 14.29 -2.19
CA ILE A 25 -11.90 14.24 -2.43
C ILE A 25 -11.61 13.59 -3.78
N ARG A 26 -12.23 12.43 -4.05
CA ARG A 26 -12.04 11.72 -5.32
C ARG A 26 -12.48 12.57 -6.52
N ASN A 27 -13.65 13.19 -6.46
CA ASN A 27 -14.16 14.04 -7.52
C ASN A 27 -13.26 15.26 -7.78
N TYR A 28 -12.69 15.84 -6.73
CA TYR A 28 -11.68 16.88 -6.87
C TYR A 28 -10.41 16.37 -7.58
N ILE A 29 -9.95 15.18 -7.25
CA ILE A 29 -8.79 14.54 -7.88
C ILE A 29 -9.08 14.25 -9.36
N ILE A 30 -10.27 13.76 -9.70
CA ILE A 30 -10.72 13.55 -11.09
C ILE A 30 -10.68 14.86 -11.87
N ASP A 31 -11.21 15.94 -11.30
CA ASP A 31 -11.20 17.26 -11.95
C ASP A 31 -9.77 17.78 -12.18
N GLU A 32 -8.87 17.61 -11.22
CA GLU A 32 -7.45 17.97 -11.37
C GLU A 32 -6.73 17.07 -12.38
N TYR A 33 -7.05 15.78 -12.44
CA TYR A 33 -6.52 14.87 -13.44
C TYR A 33 -6.92 15.28 -14.85
N ILE A 34 -8.22 15.54 -15.08
CA ILE A 34 -8.75 15.91 -16.39
C ILE A 34 -8.27 17.30 -16.85
N ASN A 35 -8.30 18.28 -15.94
CA ASN A 35 -8.06 19.69 -16.31
C ASN A 35 -6.61 20.12 -16.20
N ASN A 36 -5.83 19.51 -15.29
CA ASN A 36 -4.46 19.92 -14.98
C ASN A 36 -3.42 18.81 -15.21
N GLY A 37 -3.85 17.59 -15.54
CA GLY A 37 -2.95 16.47 -15.87
C GLY A 37 -2.07 16.06 -14.70
N ILE A 38 -2.61 16.04 -13.47
CA ILE A 38 -1.87 15.53 -12.32
C ILE A 38 -1.58 14.05 -12.51
N ILE A 39 -0.41 13.61 -12.03
CA ILE A 39 0.03 12.21 -12.12
C ILE A 39 0.27 11.58 -10.74
N MET A 40 0.29 12.38 -9.70
CA MET A 40 0.56 11.92 -8.33
C MET A 40 -0.20 12.77 -7.32
N VAL A 41 -0.71 12.11 -6.28
CA VAL A 41 -1.33 12.76 -5.11
C VAL A 41 -0.67 12.24 -3.83
N LEU A 42 -0.36 13.16 -2.92
CA LEU A 42 0.05 12.86 -1.56
C LEU A 42 -1.05 13.29 -0.58
N LEU A 43 -1.70 12.32 0.04
CA LEU A 43 -2.68 12.53 1.11
C LEU A 43 -1.94 12.87 2.40
N GLY A 44 -2.01 14.13 2.82
CA GLY A 44 -1.29 14.64 4.00
C GLY A 44 -2.18 14.64 5.24
N GLY A 45 -2.15 13.59 6.01
CA GLY A 45 -2.92 13.42 7.23
C GLY A 45 -3.35 11.98 7.47
N ASP A 46 -3.66 11.65 8.72
CA ASP A 46 -4.28 10.37 9.05
C ASP A 46 -5.78 10.36 8.66
N VAL A 47 -6.45 9.27 8.96
CA VAL A 47 -7.86 9.07 8.57
C VAL A 47 -8.84 10.08 9.18
N ASN A 48 -8.46 10.77 10.24
CA ASN A 48 -9.27 11.83 10.85
C ASN A 48 -9.14 13.16 10.10
N VAL A 49 -8.06 13.34 9.35
CA VAL A 49 -7.79 14.54 8.54
C VAL A 49 -8.20 14.30 7.08
N VAL A 50 -7.71 13.23 6.47
CA VAL A 50 -8.05 12.81 5.12
C VAL A 50 -8.70 11.44 5.21
N PRO A 51 -10.04 11.35 5.17
CA PRO A 51 -10.73 10.06 5.30
C PRO A 51 -10.33 9.11 4.17
N TYR A 52 -10.40 7.81 4.45
CA TYR A 52 -10.30 6.76 3.44
C TYR A 52 -11.68 6.38 2.90
N ARG A 53 -11.73 5.59 1.85
CA ARG A 53 -12.93 4.84 1.46
C ARG A 53 -12.84 3.45 2.08
N GLY A 54 -13.85 3.05 2.88
CA GLY A 54 -14.04 1.66 3.27
C GLY A 54 -14.53 0.84 2.11
N LEU A 55 -13.79 -0.19 1.73
CA LEU A 55 -14.18 -1.10 0.66
C LEU A 55 -14.79 -2.37 1.21
N TYR A 56 -15.67 -2.97 0.41
CA TYR A 56 -16.29 -4.26 0.68
C TYR A 56 -15.32 -5.39 0.37
N GLY A 57 -15.21 -6.34 1.28
CA GLY A 57 -14.47 -7.58 1.07
C GLY A 57 -15.30 -8.78 1.52
N ASN A 58 -15.26 -9.87 0.77
CA ASN A 58 -15.91 -11.11 1.11
C ASN A 58 -15.04 -12.29 0.69
N VAL A 59 -14.43 -12.97 1.65
CA VAL A 59 -13.52 -14.08 1.42
C VAL A 59 -13.99 -15.34 2.12
N LEU A 60 -13.83 -16.49 1.47
CA LEU A 60 -14.10 -17.79 2.09
C LEU A 60 -12.90 -18.21 2.93
N SER A 61 -13.06 -18.32 4.23
CA SER A 61 -12.03 -18.74 5.17
C SER A 61 -12.59 -19.76 6.16
N GLY A 62 -11.91 -20.89 6.31
CA GLY A 62 -12.36 -21.96 7.22
C GLY A 62 -13.72 -22.59 6.87
N GLY A 63 -14.16 -22.47 5.61
CA GLY A 63 -15.46 -22.97 5.14
C GLY A 63 -16.63 -21.98 5.38
N GLU A 64 -16.36 -20.79 5.91
CA GLU A 64 -17.33 -19.72 6.12
C GLU A 64 -16.90 -18.45 5.40
N TYR A 65 -17.89 -17.66 4.93
CA TYR A 65 -17.61 -16.36 4.36
C TYR A 65 -17.35 -15.33 5.46
N GLN A 66 -16.18 -14.69 5.38
CA GLN A 66 -15.83 -13.55 6.20
C GLN A 66 -16.08 -12.29 5.37
N THR A 67 -16.93 -11.42 5.88
CA THR A 67 -17.33 -10.19 5.18
C THR A 67 -16.91 -8.97 5.98
N ASP A 68 -16.25 -8.04 5.31
CA ASP A 68 -15.92 -6.73 5.84
C ASP A 68 -16.49 -5.65 4.91
N TYR A 69 -17.00 -4.57 5.47
CA TYR A 69 -17.61 -3.45 4.74
C TYR A 69 -16.78 -2.16 4.84
N ASP A 70 -15.64 -2.22 5.53
CA ASP A 70 -14.86 -1.03 5.89
C ASP A 70 -13.35 -1.27 5.79
N ILE A 71 -12.91 -2.03 4.77
CA ILE A 71 -11.48 -2.24 4.50
C ILE A 71 -10.87 -0.92 4.02
N PRO A 72 -9.96 -0.28 4.80
CA PRO A 72 -9.40 1.01 4.43
C PRO A 72 -8.62 0.94 3.11
N ALA A 73 -9.00 1.76 2.12
CA ALA A 73 -8.31 1.77 0.83
C ALA A 73 -8.16 3.17 0.26
N ASP A 74 -6.91 3.53 -0.02
CA ASP A 74 -6.58 4.77 -0.75
C ASP A 74 -6.59 4.55 -2.28
N LEU A 75 -6.67 3.31 -2.75
CA LEU A 75 -6.85 2.98 -4.17
C LEU A 75 -8.07 3.67 -4.78
N TYR A 76 -9.12 3.87 -3.99
CA TYR A 76 -10.31 4.63 -4.35
C TYR A 76 -10.02 6.04 -4.89
N PHE A 77 -8.92 6.66 -4.45
CA PHE A 77 -8.49 7.99 -4.89
C PHE A 77 -7.55 7.97 -6.09
N SER A 78 -7.12 6.81 -6.54
CA SER A 78 -6.22 6.64 -7.68
C SER A 78 -6.84 5.91 -8.86
N GLY A 79 -7.81 5.02 -8.63
CA GLY A 79 -8.68 4.45 -9.65
C GLY A 79 -9.80 5.43 -9.95
N LEU A 80 -9.65 6.20 -11.03
CA LEU A 80 -10.51 7.35 -11.33
C LEU A 80 -11.66 7.03 -12.26
N ASP A 81 -11.65 5.89 -12.90
CA ASP A 81 -12.74 5.37 -13.73
C ASP A 81 -13.87 4.81 -12.86
N GLY A 82 -15.06 4.66 -13.43
CA GLY A 82 -16.21 4.10 -12.74
C GLY A 82 -16.66 4.87 -11.49
N THR A 83 -17.56 4.27 -10.74
CA THR A 83 -18.15 4.89 -9.53
C THR A 83 -17.74 4.22 -8.23
N TRP A 84 -17.22 2.99 -8.29
CA TRP A 84 -16.96 2.09 -7.16
C TRP A 84 -18.23 1.63 -6.42
N ASN A 85 -19.42 2.02 -6.90
CA ASN A 85 -20.72 1.71 -6.31
C ASN A 85 -21.83 1.95 -7.35
N ASP A 86 -21.81 1.20 -8.44
CA ASP A 86 -22.72 1.36 -9.59
C ASP A 86 -24.18 1.07 -9.23
N ASN A 87 -24.40 0.17 -8.28
CA ASN A 87 -25.70 -0.24 -7.81
C ASN A 87 -26.29 0.70 -6.73
N ASN A 88 -25.49 1.66 -6.22
CA ASN A 88 -25.84 2.62 -5.17
C ASN A 88 -26.31 1.95 -3.86
N ASP A 89 -25.68 0.84 -3.48
CA ASP A 89 -25.87 0.24 -2.17
C ASP A 89 -24.77 0.74 -1.17
N ASN A 90 -24.60 0.08 -0.02
CA ASN A 90 -23.61 0.48 0.97
C ASN A 90 -22.30 -0.33 0.88
N LYS A 91 -22.02 -0.94 -0.27
CA LYS A 91 -20.82 -1.74 -0.52
C LYS A 91 -20.02 -1.10 -1.63
N TRP A 92 -18.85 -0.64 -1.31
CA TRP A 92 -17.96 0.01 -2.25
C TRP A 92 -16.91 -0.98 -2.75
N GLY A 93 -16.71 -1.05 -4.07
CA GLY A 93 -15.70 -1.89 -4.68
C GLY A 93 -16.04 -3.39 -4.67
N GLU A 94 -17.31 -3.74 -4.88
CA GLU A 94 -17.71 -5.11 -5.16
C GLU A 94 -17.09 -5.59 -6.48
N ILE A 95 -16.99 -6.90 -6.65
CA ILE A 95 -16.47 -7.48 -7.91
C ILE A 95 -17.26 -6.97 -9.12
N GLY A 96 -16.54 -6.28 -10.01
CA GLY A 96 -17.10 -5.69 -11.22
C GLY A 96 -17.54 -4.23 -11.07
N GLU A 97 -17.46 -3.67 -9.87
CA GLU A 97 -17.62 -2.24 -9.60
C GLU A 97 -16.29 -1.59 -9.16
N ASP A 98 -15.30 -2.42 -8.89
CA ASP A 98 -13.94 -2.05 -8.53
C ASP A 98 -13.13 -1.59 -9.75
N ASP A 99 -12.22 -0.64 -9.53
CA ASP A 99 -11.23 -0.19 -10.50
C ASP A 99 -9.82 -0.40 -9.91
N LEU A 100 -9.19 -1.51 -10.33
CA LEU A 100 -7.89 -1.93 -9.83
C LEU A 100 -6.72 -1.43 -10.67
N LEU A 101 -6.98 -0.64 -11.73
CA LEU A 101 -5.96 -0.08 -12.62
C LEU A 101 -5.87 1.45 -12.40
N PRO A 102 -4.99 1.92 -11.53
CA PRO A 102 -4.94 3.33 -11.16
C PRO A 102 -4.42 4.23 -12.28
N GLU A 103 -5.07 5.39 -12.52
CA GLU A 103 -4.64 6.42 -13.47
C GLU A 103 -3.52 7.29 -12.91
N ILE A 104 -3.42 7.40 -11.58
CA ILE A 104 -2.42 8.25 -10.92
C ILE A 104 -1.74 7.51 -9.77
N GLY A 105 -0.54 7.95 -9.42
CA GLY A 105 0.14 7.51 -8.19
C GLY A 105 -0.53 8.13 -6.95
N ILE A 106 -0.78 7.32 -5.94
CA ILE A 106 -1.29 7.76 -4.64
C ILE A 106 -0.36 7.34 -3.51
N ALA A 107 -0.18 8.21 -2.52
CA ALA A 107 0.51 7.88 -1.29
C ALA A 107 -0.12 8.61 -0.12
N ARG A 108 -0.05 8.04 1.07
CA ARG A 108 -0.49 8.69 2.31
C ARG A 108 0.67 8.92 3.25
N MET A 109 0.71 10.11 3.82
CA MET A 109 1.59 10.44 4.94
C MET A 109 0.71 10.62 6.18
N SER A 110 0.60 9.58 7.00
CA SER A 110 -0.33 9.54 8.13
C SER A 110 0.23 10.28 9.34
N PHE A 111 -0.27 11.48 9.60
CA PHE A 111 0.05 12.27 10.80
C PHE A 111 -1.20 12.97 11.30
N ASP A 112 -1.26 13.20 12.61
CA ASP A 112 -2.35 13.87 13.31
C ASP A 112 -1.91 15.21 13.94
N ASN A 113 -0.61 15.53 13.83
CA ASN A 113 -0.07 16.79 14.34
C ASN A 113 1.24 17.19 13.64
N ALA A 114 1.62 18.46 13.79
CA ALA A 114 2.79 19.04 13.12
C ALA A 114 4.11 18.38 13.49
N ASN A 115 4.26 17.84 14.71
CA ASN A 115 5.50 17.18 15.10
C ASN A 115 5.67 15.82 14.38
N LYS A 116 4.60 15.03 14.27
CA LYS A 116 4.61 13.79 13.49
C LYS A 116 4.86 14.07 12.01
N GLN A 117 4.19 15.09 11.44
CA GLN A 117 4.44 15.55 10.08
C GLN A 117 5.92 15.88 9.84
N ALA A 118 6.50 16.73 10.70
CA ALA A 118 7.90 17.12 10.59
C ALA A 118 8.84 15.90 10.69
N ASN A 119 8.56 14.97 11.58
CA ASN A 119 9.36 13.74 11.73
C ASN A 119 9.31 12.88 10.46
N MET A 120 8.13 12.69 9.85
CA MET A 120 8.00 11.90 8.62
C MET A 120 8.72 12.57 7.45
N ILE A 121 8.53 13.86 7.27
CA ILE A 121 9.23 14.64 6.24
C ILE A 121 10.74 14.57 6.42
N ASN A 122 11.23 14.79 7.65
CA ASN A 122 12.65 14.75 7.95
C ASN A 122 13.26 13.37 7.70
N LYS A 123 12.57 12.27 8.05
CA LYS A 123 13.02 10.91 7.74
C LYS A 123 13.13 10.69 6.23
N SER A 124 12.10 11.07 5.47
CA SER A 124 12.09 10.93 4.01
C SER A 124 13.21 11.73 3.36
N LEU A 125 13.40 12.98 3.78
CA LEU A 125 14.47 13.83 3.26
C LEU A 125 15.85 13.34 3.64
N LYS A 126 16.03 12.85 4.87
CA LYS A 126 17.30 12.27 5.31
C LYS A 126 17.64 11.03 4.50
N TYR A 127 16.69 10.11 4.33
CA TYR A 127 16.87 8.91 3.53
C TYR A 127 17.27 9.24 2.07
N GLN A 128 16.65 10.25 1.46
CA GLN A 128 16.96 10.64 0.09
C GLN A 128 18.30 11.37 -0.07
N ARG A 129 18.70 12.18 0.92
CA ARG A 129 19.91 13.03 0.83
C ARG A 129 21.14 12.37 1.40
N GLU A 130 20.98 11.54 2.41
CA GLU A 130 22.03 10.92 3.20
C GLU A 130 21.76 9.43 3.40
N PRO A 131 21.56 8.64 2.33
CA PRO A 131 21.30 7.21 2.46
C PRO A 131 22.50 6.49 3.06
N VAL A 132 22.25 5.40 3.78
CA VAL A 132 23.31 4.52 4.29
C VAL A 132 23.78 3.61 3.15
N LEU A 133 24.79 4.06 2.41
CA LEU A 133 25.24 3.39 1.18
C LEU A 133 25.67 1.93 1.38
N GLY A 134 26.19 1.59 2.56
CA GLY A 134 26.60 0.21 2.89
C GLY A 134 25.43 -0.78 2.94
N GLU A 135 24.21 -0.29 3.16
CA GLU A 135 23.00 -1.12 3.30
C GLU A 135 22.16 -1.18 2.02
N PHE A 136 22.58 -0.51 0.95
CA PHE A 136 21.79 -0.32 -0.27
C PHE A 136 21.42 -1.62 -1.00
N ARG A 137 22.12 -2.71 -0.71
CA ARG A 137 21.89 -4.03 -1.30
C ARG A 137 21.40 -5.05 -0.28
N ASP A 138 21.12 -4.63 0.94
CA ASP A 138 20.71 -5.54 2.01
C ASP A 138 19.18 -5.61 2.06
N ILE A 139 18.65 -6.78 1.79
CA ILE A 139 17.22 -7.07 1.72
C ILE A 139 16.87 -8.12 2.79
N ILE A 140 15.83 -7.87 3.55
CA ILE A 140 15.27 -8.84 4.48
C ILE A 140 13.96 -9.38 3.91
N LEU A 141 13.87 -10.68 3.77
CA LEU A 141 12.67 -11.41 3.37
C LEU A 141 12.19 -12.24 4.56
N ALA A 142 10.96 -11.99 5.02
CA ALA A 142 10.36 -12.65 6.17
C ALA A 142 9.07 -13.34 5.76
N GLY A 143 9.04 -14.68 5.79
CA GLY A 143 7.93 -15.50 5.33
C GLY A 143 7.40 -16.41 6.42
N GLU A 144 6.11 -16.26 6.75
CA GLU A 144 5.41 -17.13 7.69
C GLU A 144 4.64 -18.24 6.96
N TRP A 145 4.22 -19.26 7.70
CA TRP A 145 3.22 -20.20 7.23
C TRP A 145 1.91 -19.47 6.86
N LEU A 146 1.29 -19.87 5.75
CA LEU A 146 0.06 -19.25 5.27
C LEU A 146 -1.12 -20.21 5.26
N TYR A 147 -0.98 -21.39 4.62
CA TYR A 147 -2.08 -22.34 4.41
C TYR A 147 -1.62 -23.78 4.49
N ASP A 148 -2.53 -24.67 4.93
CA ASP A 148 -2.28 -26.12 5.01
C ASP A 148 -2.57 -26.89 3.70
N ASN A 149 -3.51 -26.41 2.90
CA ASN A 149 -3.97 -27.16 1.74
C ASN A 149 -4.29 -26.24 0.53
N PRO A 150 -3.38 -26.15 -0.45
CA PRO A 150 -2.03 -26.71 -0.41
C PRO A 150 -1.17 -26.07 0.67
N GLN A 151 -0.19 -26.81 1.19
CA GLN A 151 0.78 -26.21 2.11
C GLN A 151 1.52 -25.08 1.41
N THR A 152 1.47 -23.87 1.99
CA THR A 152 1.98 -22.64 1.38
C THR A 152 2.63 -21.79 2.46
N TYR A 153 3.79 -21.27 2.13
CA TYR A 153 4.54 -20.33 2.97
C TYR A 153 4.68 -18.95 2.31
N GLY A 154 4.93 -17.94 3.09
CA GLY A 154 5.25 -16.61 2.57
C GLY A 154 6.52 -16.60 1.72
N SER A 155 7.47 -17.51 1.98
CA SER A 155 8.67 -17.73 1.19
C SER A 155 8.37 -18.09 -0.27
N ASP A 156 7.30 -18.85 -0.56
CA ASP A 156 6.91 -19.21 -1.93
C ASP A 156 6.68 -17.97 -2.81
N TYR A 157 6.17 -16.89 -2.21
CA TYR A 157 5.95 -15.62 -2.89
C TYR A 157 7.16 -14.70 -2.84
N LEU A 158 7.91 -14.72 -1.74
CA LEU A 158 9.07 -13.84 -1.56
C LEU A 158 10.23 -14.20 -2.48
N GLU A 159 10.43 -15.49 -2.76
CA GLU A 159 11.47 -15.94 -3.71
C GLU A 159 11.18 -15.49 -5.15
N LEU A 160 9.92 -15.27 -5.52
CA LEU A 160 9.53 -14.68 -6.81
C LEU A 160 9.94 -13.20 -6.97
N LEU A 161 10.36 -12.55 -5.89
CA LEU A 161 10.90 -11.19 -5.95
C LEU A 161 12.38 -11.14 -6.34
N ILE A 162 13.05 -12.29 -6.53
CA ILE A 162 14.49 -12.35 -6.79
C ILE A 162 14.73 -12.80 -8.23
N GLY A 163 15.48 -11.99 -9.00
CA GLY A 163 15.84 -12.35 -10.37
C GLY A 163 14.70 -12.20 -11.38
N GLU A 164 14.68 -13.08 -12.38
CA GLU A 164 13.68 -13.12 -13.44
C GLU A 164 12.79 -14.36 -13.28
N HIS A 165 11.48 -14.15 -13.31
CA HIS A 165 10.49 -15.21 -13.19
C HIS A 165 9.41 -15.11 -14.25
N ASP A 166 9.00 -16.27 -14.78
CA ASP A 166 7.81 -16.42 -15.62
C ASP A 166 6.69 -17.01 -14.78
N ASP A 167 5.67 -16.25 -14.49
CA ASP A 167 4.50 -16.68 -13.72
C ASP A 167 3.21 -16.11 -14.28
N ASN A 168 2.14 -16.91 -14.29
CA ASN A 168 0.82 -16.54 -14.79
C ASN A 168 0.80 -15.90 -16.20
N GLY A 169 1.79 -16.25 -17.05
CA GLY A 169 1.92 -15.72 -18.41
C GLY A 169 2.61 -14.36 -18.51
N TYR A 170 3.22 -13.89 -17.44
CA TYR A 170 4.00 -12.67 -17.39
C TYR A 170 5.45 -12.97 -17.00
N THR A 171 6.39 -12.31 -17.69
CA THR A 171 7.80 -12.28 -17.27
C THR A 171 8.02 -11.07 -16.39
N THR A 172 8.50 -11.27 -15.17
CA THR A 172 8.86 -10.21 -14.24
C THR A 172 10.36 -10.19 -13.99
N ILE A 173 10.95 -9.00 -14.00
CA ILE A 173 12.35 -8.77 -13.64
C ILE A 173 12.33 -8.01 -12.31
N CYS A 174 12.77 -8.65 -11.26
CA CYS A 174 12.66 -8.14 -9.90
C CYS A 174 14.03 -7.74 -9.33
N ILE A 175 14.25 -7.99 -8.03
CA ILE A 175 15.48 -7.61 -7.34
C ILE A 175 16.65 -8.44 -7.90
N PRO A 176 17.77 -7.82 -8.29
CA PRO A 176 18.91 -8.55 -8.82
C PRO A 176 19.46 -9.61 -7.83
N GLU A 177 19.83 -10.77 -8.34
CA GLU A 177 20.34 -11.90 -7.54
C GLU A 177 21.64 -11.58 -6.79
N ASP A 178 22.40 -10.55 -7.22
CA ASP A 178 23.64 -10.10 -6.58
C ASP A 178 23.44 -9.20 -5.36
N TYR A 179 22.20 -9.01 -4.93
CA TYR A 179 21.87 -8.36 -3.66
C TYR A 179 22.07 -9.33 -2.48
N ASN A 180 22.22 -8.78 -1.29
CA ASN A 180 22.38 -9.56 -0.06
C ASN A 180 21.00 -9.85 0.53
N PHE A 181 20.57 -11.10 0.51
CA PHE A 181 19.27 -11.50 1.05
C PHE A 181 19.41 -12.16 2.41
N THR A 182 18.81 -11.60 3.43
CA THR A 182 18.58 -12.24 4.72
C THR A 182 17.18 -12.85 4.72
N ARG A 183 17.14 -14.18 4.72
CA ARG A 183 15.90 -14.97 4.70
C ARG A 183 15.52 -15.42 6.09
N LEU A 184 14.33 -15.04 6.52
CA LEU A 184 13.72 -15.44 7.78
C LEU A 184 12.43 -16.18 7.45
N TYR A 185 12.51 -17.49 7.28
CA TYR A 185 11.40 -18.31 6.85
C TYR A 185 10.97 -19.28 7.96
N GLU A 186 9.65 -19.40 8.16
CA GLU A 186 9.10 -20.30 9.17
C GLU A 186 9.32 -21.76 8.78
N GLU A 187 9.25 -22.09 7.50
CA GLU A 187 9.55 -23.43 7.00
C GLU A 187 10.97 -23.92 7.34
N ASP A 188 11.94 -22.98 7.40
CA ASP A 188 13.34 -23.25 7.77
C ASP A 188 13.59 -23.14 9.26
N GLY A 189 12.59 -22.74 10.04
CA GLY A 189 12.72 -22.48 11.47
C GLY A 189 13.58 -21.25 11.82
N THR A 190 13.83 -20.37 10.86
CA THR A 190 14.61 -19.13 11.06
C THR A 190 13.76 -17.92 11.42
N TRP A 191 12.46 -17.97 11.12
CA TRP A 191 11.50 -16.92 11.45
C TRP A 191 11.23 -16.82 12.95
N SER A 192 11.30 -15.62 13.46
CA SER A 192 10.68 -15.18 14.72
C SER A 192 10.64 -13.66 14.76
N ALA A 193 9.72 -13.08 15.52
CA ALA A 193 9.68 -11.63 15.74
C ALA A 193 11.00 -11.08 16.34
N SER A 194 11.71 -11.87 17.14
CA SER A 194 13.03 -11.50 17.67
C SER A 194 14.11 -11.56 16.60
N SER A 195 14.13 -12.58 15.74
CA SER A 195 15.06 -12.67 14.60
C SER A 195 14.88 -11.48 13.67
N LEU A 196 13.65 -11.18 13.26
CA LEU A 196 13.35 -10.03 12.41
C LEU A 196 13.82 -8.71 13.03
N LYS A 197 13.51 -8.49 14.32
CA LYS A 197 13.95 -7.28 15.03
C LYS A 197 15.47 -7.15 15.08
N ASN A 198 16.20 -8.25 15.28
CA ASN A 198 17.66 -8.24 15.33
C ASN A 198 18.23 -7.83 13.96
N VAL A 199 17.82 -8.46 12.86
CA VAL A 199 18.36 -8.15 11.53
C VAL A 199 17.97 -6.74 11.06
N ILE A 200 16.77 -6.24 11.40
CA ILE A 200 16.39 -4.85 11.13
C ILE A 200 17.34 -3.86 11.86
N ASN A 201 17.75 -4.18 13.09
CA ASN A 201 18.68 -3.34 13.85
C ASN A 201 20.12 -3.37 13.32
N GLU A 202 20.48 -4.38 12.53
CA GLU A 202 21.78 -4.47 11.83
C GLU A 202 21.79 -3.58 10.58
N GLY A 203 20.61 -3.22 10.06
CA GLY A 203 20.40 -2.36 8.90
C GLY A 203 19.98 -3.14 7.68
N ALA A 204 19.07 -2.55 6.90
CA ALA A 204 18.66 -3.05 5.58
C ALA A 204 18.01 -1.94 4.77
N GLN A 205 18.13 -2.02 3.47
CA GLN A 205 17.47 -1.14 2.52
C GLN A 205 15.97 -1.41 2.44
N TYR A 206 15.61 -2.68 2.44
CA TYR A 206 14.25 -3.12 2.18
C TYR A 206 13.88 -4.33 3.04
N VAL A 207 12.68 -4.31 3.58
CA VAL A 207 12.10 -5.43 4.34
C VAL A 207 10.78 -5.79 3.70
N ASN A 208 10.61 -7.04 3.29
CA ASN A 208 9.32 -7.56 2.85
C ASN A 208 8.89 -8.71 3.75
N HIS A 209 7.67 -8.63 4.24
CA HIS A 209 7.08 -9.63 5.12
C HIS A 209 5.78 -10.15 4.51
N VAL A 210 5.67 -11.47 4.40
CA VAL A 210 4.46 -12.17 3.98
C VAL A 210 4.03 -13.14 5.07
N GLY A 211 2.92 -12.83 5.71
CA GLY A 211 2.40 -13.59 6.85
C GLY A 211 0.99 -13.16 7.21
N HIS A 212 0.40 -13.80 8.22
CA HIS A 212 -0.90 -13.44 8.73
C HIS A 212 -0.81 -12.30 9.76
N ALA A 213 -1.75 -11.36 9.69
CA ALA A 213 -1.96 -10.41 10.77
C ALA A 213 -2.71 -11.09 11.91
N ASN A 214 -2.02 -11.42 12.98
CA ASN A 214 -2.65 -11.90 14.21
C ASN A 214 -3.04 -10.72 15.09
N SER A 215 -4.32 -10.61 15.36
CA SER A 215 -4.89 -9.67 16.34
C SER A 215 -4.70 -10.15 17.78
#